data_90b7e90bf4d91748f4e33dcb30301662
#
_entry.id   90b7e90bf4d91748f4e33dcb30301662
#
_cell.length_a   1.000
_cell.length_b   1.000
_cell.length_c   1.000
_cell.angle_alpha   90.00
_cell.angle_beta   90.00
_cell.angle_gamma   90.00
#
_symmetry.space_group_name_H-M   'P 1'
#
loop_
_entity.id
_entity.type
_entity.pdbx_description
1 polymer ?
#
loop_
_entity_poly.entity_id
_entity_poly.type
_entity_poly.pdbx_seq_one_letter_code
_entity_poly.pdbx_strand_id
1 'polypeptide(L)'
;MKKFNKFLSVAVASAMVMAMAGCGNTDNGSAATGTNAATESAAASDSAASGSVFKIGGIGPTTGGAAVYGLAVQHGAEIAVEEINAAGGINGYQVEFKFQDDEADAEKSVNAYNALKDWGAQIIDGSTTSGACIAVTDKTKEDNMFQITPSGSAVECVQYDNNFRVCFSNPNQGLASAQYIGENGLAEKIAVIYDSSDVYSSGIYEKFAKEAENQPFEIVAAEAFTADNKTDFSVQLQKAKDAGADMVFLPIYYQESALILTQAAAMGYAPKWFSCDGMDGILGGVDNFDVSLTEGVMLLTPFAADATDDLTQSFVTKYKEKYGDTPNQFAADSYDAIYVIKAAIEKSGVTPDMSVSDICDGMKAAMTEITVDGLTGSGMTWTADGEANKAPKAVVIENGAY
;
A
#
# COMPACT_ATOMS: atom_id res chain seq x y z
N MET A 1 23.73 -24.43 44.13
CA MET A 1 24.95 -23.73 44.52
C MET A 1 25.03 -22.45 43.69
N LYS A 2 24.54 -21.35 44.23
CA LYS A 2 25.25 -20.18 44.80
C LYS A 2 26.46 -19.75 44.02
N LYS A 3 26.36 -18.58 43.33
CA LYS A 3 27.10 -17.38 43.73
C LYS A 3 26.63 -16.15 42.94
N PHE A 4 26.21 -15.20 43.72
CA PHE A 4 26.03 -13.74 43.54
C PHE A 4 27.39 -13.04 43.38
N ASN A 5 27.38 -11.91 42.64
CA ASN A 5 28.13 -10.68 42.94
C ASN A 5 27.62 -9.61 41.94
N LYS A 6 26.96 -8.60 42.29
CA LYS A 6 27.08 -7.34 43.09
C LYS A 6 28.01 -6.29 42.46
N PHE A 7 27.31 -5.19 42.03
CA PHE A 7 27.63 -3.75 42.17
C PHE A 7 28.93 -3.17 41.58
N LEU A 8 28.80 -2.12 40.76
CA LEU A 8 29.33 -0.81 41.11
C LEU A 8 28.64 0.33 40.31
N SER A 9 27.98 1.22 41.07
CA SER A 9 27.47 2.51 40.63
C SER A 9 28.60 3.55 40.72
N VAL A 10 28.73 4.44 39.73
CA VAL A 10 29.44 5.70 39.91
C VAL A 10 28.60 6.83 39.36
N ALA A 11 28.10 7.66 40.27
CA ALA A 11 27.54 8.97 40.01
C ALA A 11 28.65 10.01 40.07
N VAL A 12 28.70 10.92 39.14
CA VAL A 12 29.45 12.20 39.32
C VAL A 12 28.56 13.36 38.88
N ALA A 13 28.43 14.28 39.80
CA ALA A 13 27.58 15.46 39.79
C ALA A 13 28.24 16.69 39.18
N SER A 14 27.39 17.54 38.60
CA SER A 14 27.35 19.01 38.69
C SER A 14 28.58 19.85 38.43
N ALA A 15 28.46 20.84 37.53
CA ALA A 15 28.84 22.21 37.77
C ALA A 15 28.02 23.19 36.92
N MET A 16 27.14 23.94 37.59
CA MET A 16 26.57 25.23 37.13
C MET A 16 27.65 26.31 37.18
N VAL A 17 27.68 27.16 36.18
CA VAL A 17 28.25 28.52 36.33
C VAL A 17 27.25 29.52 35.76
N MET A 18 26.63 30.26 36.68
CA MET A 18 25.97 31.55 36.40
C MET A 18 27.03 32.64 36.32
N ALA A 19 26.89 33.55 35.40
CA ALA A 19 27.44 34.91 35.54
C ALA A 19 26.42 35.94 35.06
N MET A 20 26.04 36.79 36.00
CA MET A 20 25.12 37.92 35.84
C MET A 20 25.85 39.19 35.35
N ALA A 21 25.09 39.94 34.57
CA ALA A 21 24.85 41.38 34.61
C ALA A 21 26.02 42.40 34.60
N GLY A 22 25.84 43.39 33.75
CA GLY A 22 26.51 44.69 33.80
C GLY A 22 25.89 45.69 32.85
N CYS A 23 24.97 46.52 33.34
CA CYS A 23 24.49 47.73 32.66
C CYS A 23 25.59 48.83 32.74
N GLY A 24 25.69 49.65 31.70
CA GLY A 24 26.47 50.86 31.70
C GLY A 24 26.23 51.68 30.44
N ASN A 25 25.52 52.77 30.63
CA ASN A 25 25.18 53.83 29.68
C ASN A 25 26.34 54.88 29.62
N THR A 26 26.66 55.46 28.46
CA THR A 26 26.75 56.90 28.19
C THR A 26 27.47 57.21 26.86
N ASP A 27 26.79 57.99 26.09
CA ASP A 27 27.04 59.11 25.20
C ASP A 27 28.37 59.37 24.44
N ASN A 28 28.10 59.81 23.22
CA ASN A 28 28.67 60.93 22.41
C ASN A 28 29.81 60.63 21.42
N GLY A 29 29.52 60.96 20.14
CA GLY A 29 30.44 61.79 19.36
C GLY A 29 30.84 61.30 17.97
N SER A 30 30.13 61.83 16.98
CA SER A 30 30.57 62.38 15.67
C SER A 30 31.36 61.55 14.64
N ALA A 31 30.72 61.40 13.53
CA ALA A 31 31.12 61.57 12.12
C ALA A 31 32.46 61.02 11.61
N ALA A 32 32.35 60.10 10.63
CA ALA A 32 33.04 60.20 9.30
C ALA A 32 32.52 59.12 8.32
N THR A 33 32.24 59.62 7.13
CA THR A 33 31.88 58.96 5.88
C THR A 33 32.79 57.81 5.48
N GLY A 34 32.20 56.73 5.05
CA GLY A 34 32.87 55.63 4.32
C GLY A 34 31.86 54.75 3.62
N THR A 35 31.67 54.98 2.34
CA THR A 35 30.93 54.10 1.40
C THR A 35 31.52 52.73 1.39
N ASN A 36 30.71 51.70 1.68
CA ASN A 36 30.97 50.34 1.23
C ASN A 36 29.68 49.64 0.85
N ALA A 37 29.75 48.97 -0.29
CA ALA A 37 28.71 48.28 -0.97
C ALA A 37 28.04 47.23 -0.08
N ALA A 38 26.74 47.31 0.00
CA ALA A 38 25.90 46.28 0.60
C ALA A 38 25.87 45.06 -0.34
N THR A 39 26.46 43.97 0.10
CA THR A 39 26.18 42.66 -0.39
C THR A 39 24.87 42.23 0.29
N GLU A 40 23.78 42.27 -0.43
CA GLU A 40 22.50 41.62 0.00
C GLU A 40 22.74 40.12 0.12
N SER A 41 22.97 39.67 1.32
CA SER A 41 22.75 38.28 1.70
C SER A 41 21.24 38.10 1.80
N ALA A 42 20.66 37.41 0.84
CA ALA A 42 19.29 36.92 0.94
C ALA A 42 19.23 36.01 2.16
N ALA A 43 18.73 36.55 3.27
CA ALA A 43 18.26 35.76 4.38
C ALA A 43 17.05 34.92 3.84
N ALA A 44 17.23 33.62 3.69
CA ALA A 44 16.12 32.72 3.58
C ALA A 44 15.23 32.97 4.79
N SER A 45 14.03 33.47 4.52
CA SER A 45 13.01 33.63 5.55
C SER A 45 12.56 32.24 5.97
N ASP A 46 13.07 31.80 7.10
CA ASP A 46 12.56 30.66 7.84
C ASP A 46 11.20 31.09 8.45
N SER A 47 10.19 31.18 7.61
CA SER A 47 8.80 31.25 8.06
C SER A 47 8.24 29.85 8.07
N ALA A 48 8.53 29.07 9.13
CA ALA A 48 7.68 27.98 9.52
C ALA A 48 6.27 28.56 9.66
N ALA A 49 5.40 28.27 8.70
CA ALA A 49 3.97 28.58 8.79
C ALA A 49 3.43 27.79 9.98
N SER A 50 3.29 28.45 11.12
CA SER A 50 2.76 27.84 12.32
C SER A 50 1.26 27.62 12.13
N GLY A 51 0.82 26.38 11.89
CA GLY A 51 -0.52 25.97 12.17
C GLY A 51 -1.26 25.10 11.16
N SER A 52 -1.06 25.25 9.84
CA SER A 52 -1.80 24.45 8.85
C SER A 52 -1.03 23.19 8.45
N VAL A 53 -1.73 22.07 8.40
CA VAL A 53 -1.16 20.77 8.04
C VAL A 53 -2.04 20.11 6.98
N PHE A 54 -1.45 19.30 6.11
CA PHE A 54 -2.25 18.42 5.26
C PHE A 54 -2.77 17.25 6.09
N LYS A 55 -4.06 16.96 5.98
CA LYS A 55 -4.71 15.83 6.66
C LYS A 55 -5.05 14.74 5.65
N ILE A 56 -4.36 13.63 5.75
CA ILE A 56 -4.57 12.45 4.90
C ILE A 56 -5.28 11.39 5.73
N GLY A 57 -6.41 10.89 5.25
CA GLY A 57 -7.17 9.81 5.86
C GLY A 57 -6.85 8.48 5.18
N GLY A 58 -6.46 7.47 5.93
CA GLY A 58 -6.30 6.10 5.46
C GLY A 58 -7.52 5.23 5.77
N ILE A 59 -7.91 4.33 4.86
CA ILE A 59 -9.03 3.39 5.05
C ILE A 59 -8.59 1.98 4.62
N GLY A 60 -8.84 1.00 5.48
CA GLY A 60 -8.60 -0.40 5.16
C GLY A 60 -8.86 -1.31 6.36
N PRO A 61 -8.90 -2.63 6.15
CA PRO A 61 -9.20 -3.60 7.20
C PRO A 61 -8.00 -3.77 8.14
N THR A 62 -8.11 -3.34 9.39
CA THR A 62 -7.12 -3.64 10.44
C THR A 62 -7.59 -4.77 11.35
N THR A 63 -8.83 -5.22 11.15
CA THR A 63 -9.41 -6.39 11.80
C THR A 63 -10.13 -7.28 10.79
N GLY A 64 -10.51 -8.50 11.19
CA GLY A 64 -11.21 -9.45 10.32
C GLY A 64 -10.30 -10.21 9.35
N GLY A 65 -10.91 -10.83 8.33
CA GLY A 65 -10.25 -11.79 7.44
C GLY A 65 -9.23 -11.20 6.46
N ALA A 66 -9.20 -9.88 6.28
CA ALA A 66 -8.27 -9.17 5.40
C ALA A 66 -7.31 -8.23 6.17
N ALA A 67 -7.20 -8.42 7.50
CA ALA A 67 -6.45 -7.51 8.37
C ALA A 67 -4.98 -7.34 7.99
N VAL A 68 -4.34 -8.36 7.42
CA VAL A 68 -2.94 -8.29 6.96
C VAL A 68 -2.75 -7.20 5.92
N TYR A 69 -3.71 -7.00 5.03
CA TYR A 69 -3.61 -5.97 4.00
C TYR A 69 -3.71 -4.57 4.59
N GLY A 70 -4.75 -4.31 5.39
CA GLY A 70 -4.99 -2.98 5.94
C GLY A 70 -3.94 -2.55 6.97
N LEU A 71 -3.44 -3.48 7.79
CA LEU A 71 -2.32 -3.22 8.70
C LEU A 71 -1.06 -2.85 7.91
N ALA A 72 -0.77 -3.58 6.82
CA ALA A 72 0.36 -3.27 5.95
C ALA A 72 0.23 -1.90 5.29
N VAL A 73 -0.96 -1.58 4.76
CA VAL A 73 -1.29 -0.25 4.19
C VAL A 73 -1.07 0.85 5.23
N GLN A 74 -1.63 0.70 6.43
CA GLN A 74 -1.44 1.66 7.53
C GLN A 74 0.05 1.87 7.84
N HIS A 75 0.79 0.80 8.00
CA HIS A 75 2.21 0.84 8.37
C HIS A 75 3.07 1.47 7.27
N GLY A 76 2.80 1.17 6.00
CA GLY A 76 3.50 1.77 4.86
C GLY A 76 3.28 3.28 4.78
N ALA A 77 2.02 3.73 4.91
CA ALA A 77 1.67 5.14 4.96
C ALA A 77 2.32 5.87 6.13
N GLU A 78 2.30 5.28 7.33
CA GLU A 78 2.91 5.88 8.52
C GLU A 78 4.41 6.10 8.35
N ILE A 79 5.15 5.16 7.75
CA ILE A 79 6.59 5.31 7.46
C ILE A 79 6.80 6.46 6.48
N ALA A 80 6.04 6.51 5.38
CA ALA A 80 6.16 7.57 4.37
C ALA A 80 5.88 8.96 4.96
N VAL A 81 4.83 9.09 5.77
CA VAL A 81 4.48 10.35 6.44
C VAL A 81 5.57 10.79 7.42
N GLU A 82 6.13 9.88 8.20
CA GLU A 82 7.25 10.18 9.11
C GLU A 82 8.47 10.68 8.34
N GLU A 83 8.83 10.06 7.22
CA GLU A 83 9.96 10.47 6.37
C GLU A 83 9.72 11.85 5.76
N ILE A 84 8.53 12.08 5.20
CA ILE A 84 8.16 13.37 4.61
C ILE A 84 8.21 14.47 5.67
N ASN A 85 7.67 14.23 6.84
CA ASN A 85 7.69 15.20 7.94
C ASN A 85 9.10 15.48 8.46
N ALA A 86 9.94 14.44 8.57
CA ALA A 86 11.35 14.60 8.96
C ALA A 86 12.15 15.38 7.90
N ALA A 87 11.77 15.30 6.63
CA ALA A 87 12.37 16.07 5.53
C ALA A 87 11.85 17.53 5.44
N GLY A 88 10.94 17.95 6.33
CA GLY A 88 10.38 19.31 6.36
C GLY A 88 8.96 19.43 5.82
N GLY A 89 8.27 18.30 5.56
CA GLY A 89 6.90 18.24 5.06
C GLY A 89 6.79 18.44 3.55
N ILE A 90 5.57 18.68 3.08
CA ILE A 90 5.26 18.95 1.66
C ILE A 90 5.18 20.47 1.46
N ASN A 91 6.07 21.05 0.67
CA ASN A 91 6.16 22.50 0.48
C ASN A 91 6.27 23.29 1.83
N GLY A 92 6.87 22.68 2.87
CA GLY A 92 7.02 23.27 4.21
C GLY A 92 5.83 23.02 5.15
N TYR A 93 4.76 22.35 4.71
CA TYR A 93 3.63 21.96 5.54
C TYR A 93 3.78 20.53 6.03
N GLN A 94 3.55 20.31 7.33
CA GLN A 94 3.54 18.97 7.89
C GLN A 94 2.31 18.18 7.43
N VAL A 95 2.38 16.86 7.52
CA VAL A 95 1.29 15.93 7.21
C VAL A 95 0.80 15.28 8.50
N GLU A 96 -0.50 15.31 8.76
CA GLU A 96 -1.18 14.47 9.73
C GLU A 96 -1.85 13.30 9.01
N PHE A 97 -1.61 12.09 9.51
CA PHE A 97 -2.22 10.86 8.98
C PHE A 97 -3.12 10.21 10.04
N LYS A 98 -4.30 9.77 9.63
CA LYS A 98 -5.22 9.02 10.48
C LYS A 98 -5.82 7.86 9.71
N PHE A 99 -5.76 6.66 10.28
CA PHE A 99 -6.30 5.46 9.68
C PHE A 99 -7.61 5.03 10.34
N GLN A 100 -8.54 4.43 9.57
CA GLN A 100 -9.81 3.89 10.02
C GLN A 100 -10.00 2.47 9.51
N ASP A 101 -10.40 1.57 10.41
CA ASP A 101 -10.75 0.19 10.10
C ASP A 101 -12.08 0.12 9.36
N ASP A 102 -12.13 -0.62 8.25
CA ASP A 102 -13.35 -0.90 7.49
C ASP A 102 -13.72 -2.39 7.47
N GLU A 103 -12.92 -3.25 8.09
CA GLU A 103 -13.11 -4.71 8.11
C GLU A 103 -13.34 -5.33 6.72
N ALA A 104 -12.88 -4.67 5.64
CA ALA A 104 -13.15 -4.99 4.23
C ALA A 104 -14.65 -5.01 3.87
N ASP A 105 -15.46 -4.26 4.60
CA ASP A 105 -16.91 -4.15 4.43
C ASP A 105 -17.29 -2.80 3.81
N ALA A 106 -18.15 -2.82 2.79
CA ALA A 106 -18.54 -1.63 2.04
C ALA A 106 -19.26 -0.57 2.90
N GLU A 107 -20.14 -0.98 3.82
CA GLU A 107 -20.86 -0.05 4.69
C GLU A 107 -19.94 0.55 5.75
N LYS A 108 -19.05 -0.27 6.34
CA LYS A 108 -18.06 0.20 7.31
C LYS A 108 -17.05 1.13 6.66
N SER A 109 -16.67 0.89 5.41
CA SER A 109 -15.77 1.77 4.65
C SER A 109 -16.37 3.17 4.44
N VAL A 110 -17.68 3.26 4.12
CA VAL A 110 -18.39 4.55 4.06
C VAL A 110 -18.42 5.23 5.45
N ASN A 111 -18.62 4.47 6.53
CA ASN A 111 -18.59 5.02 7.88
C ASN A 111 -17.19 5.51 8.26
N ALA A 112 -16.13 4.77 7.89
CA ALA A 112 -14.73 5.17 8.05
C ALA A 112 -14.43 6.48 7.30
N TYR A 113 -14.87 6.58 6.04
CA TYR A 113 -14.77 7.82 5.27
C TYR A 113 -15.43 9.02 5.97
N ASN A 114 -16.68 8.86 6.43
CA ASN A 114 -17.38 9.92 7.14
C ASN A 114 -16.64 10.35 8.42
N ALA A 115 -16.09 9.40 9.18
CA ALA A 115 -15.31 9.71 10.38
C ALA A 115 -14.01 10.46 10.06
N LEU A 116 -13.36 10.17 8.93
CA LEU A 116 -12.20 10.91 8.46
C LEU A 116 -12.57 12.31 7.97
N LYS A 117 -13.66 12.44 7.24
CA LYS A 117 -14.21 13.75 6.82
C LYS A 117 -14.51 14.63 8.03
N ASP A 118 -15.16 14.10 9.08
CA ASP A 118 -15.45 14.82 10.32
C ASP A 118 -14.16 15.21 11.07
N TRP A 119 -13.09 14.43 10.96
CA TRP A 119 -11.77 14.78 11.48
C TRP A 119 -11.12 15.91 10.67
N GLY A 120 -11.60 16.16 9.46
CA GLY A 120 -11.11 17.17 8.54
C GLY A 120 -10.08 16.65 7.55
N ALA A 121 -10.16 15.37 7.17
CA ALA A 121 -9.36 14.83 6.06
C ALA A 121 -9.60 15.63 4.77
N GLN A 122 -8.53 15.85 4.03
CA GLN A 122 -8.53 16.59 2.76
C GLN A 122 -8.26 15.67 1.58
N ILE A 123 -7.66 14.52 1.84
CA ILE A 123 -7.21 13.52 0.86
C ILE A 123 -7.45 12.13 1.47
N ILE A 124 -7.82 11.17 0.66
CA ILE A 124 -8.03 9.77 1.07
C ILE A 124 -6.99 8.85 0.41
N ASP A 125 -6.29 8.06 1.25
CA ASP A 125 -5.48 6.89 0.89
C ASP A 125 -6.29 5.62 1.22
N GLY A 126 -6.92 5.02 0.22
CA GLY A 126 -7.82 3.87 0.45
C GLY A 126 -9.08 3.87 -0.42
N SER A 127 -10.03 2.92 -0.22
CA SER A 127 -9.87 1.79 0.69
C SER A 127 -8.97 0.71 0.09
N THR A 128 -8.52 -0.18 0.97
CA THR A 128 -7.55 -1.24 0.62
C THR A 128 -8.16 -2.32 -0.27
N THR A 129 -9.37 -2.82 0.04
CA THR A 129 -10.04 -3.88 -0.74
C THR A 129 -10.98 -3.31 -1.77
N SER A 130 -11.18 -4.03 -2.89
CA SER A 130 -11.95 -3.54 -4.03
C SER A 130 -13.40 -3.17 -3.69
N GLY A 131 -14.13 -4.06 -3.01
CA GLY A 131 -15.53 -3.81 -2.64
C GLY A 131 -15.70 -2.60 -1.72
N ALA A 132 -14.82 -2.43 -0.74
CA ALA A 132 -14.80 -1.30 0.17
C ALA A 132 -14.40 0.00 -0.56
N CYS A 133 -13.42 -0.07 -1.47
CA CYS A 133 -12.97 1.07 -2.27
C CYS A 133 -14.09 1.63 -3.15
N ILE A 134 -14.81 0.76 -3.88
CA ILE A 134 -15.94 1.16 -4.73
C ILE A 134 -16.99 1.92 -3.91
N ALA A 135 -17.31 1.45 -2.70
CA ALA A 135 -18.32 2.12 -1.86
C ALA A 135 -17.89 3.54 -1.42
N VAL A 136 -16.59 3.81 -1.33
CA VAL A 136 -16.04 5.13 -0.95
C VAL A 136 -15.95 6.06 -2.16
N THR A 137 -15.77 5.56 -3.39
CA THR A 137 -15.61 6.41 -4.58
C THR A 137 -16.83 7.34 -4.82
N ASP A 138 -18.05 6.85 -4.57
CA ASP A 138 -19.25 7.66 -4.68
C ASP A 138 -19.23 8.84 -3.69
N LYS A 139 -18.71 8.62 -2.48
CA LYS A 139 -18.63 9.64 -1.43
C LYS A 139 -17.54 10.67 -1.72
N THR A 140 -16.36 10.24 -2.16
CA THR A 140 -15.30 11.16 -2.55
C THR A 140 -15.68 11.97 -3.78
N LYS A 141 -16.45 11.38 -4.72
CA LYS A 141 -17.01 12.10 -5.86
C LYS A 141 -18.02 13.17 -5.44
N GLU A 142 -18.93 12.83 -4.53
CA GLU A 142 -19.96 13.74 -4.00
C GLU A 142 -19.33 14.97 -3.33
N ASP A 143 -18.23 14.77 -2.61
CA ASP A 143 -17.50 15.80 -1.87
C ASP A 143 -16.40 16.48 -2.70
N ASN A 144 -16.13 16.05 -3.92
CA ASN A 144 -14.98 16.40 -4.73
C ASN A 144 -13.67 16.31 -3.89
N MET A 145 -13.44 15.16 -3.28
CA MET A 145 -12.26 14.85 -2.48
C MET A 145 -11.33 13.91 -3.26
N PHE A 146 -10.04 14.22 -3.31
CA PHE A 146 -9.04 13.38 -3.96
C PHE A 146 -8.92 12.03 -3.23
N GLN A 147 -8.98 10.94 -3.99
CA GLN A 147 -8.80 9.59 -3.48
C GLN A 147 -7.77 8.84 -4.32
N ILE A 148 -6.83 8.20 -3.65
CA ILE A 148 -5.93 7.22 -4.27
C ILE A 148 -6.01 5.93 -3.47
N THR A 149 -6.22 4.80 -4.15
CA THR A 149 -6.19 3.50 -3.48
C THR A 149 -4.84 2.82 -3.67
N PRO A 150 -4.22 2.29 -2.60
CA PRO A 150 -2.98 1.52 -2.73
C PRO A 150 -3.21 0.18 -3.44
N SER A 151 -4.36 -0.48 -3.20
CA SER A 151 -4.58 -1.87 -3.63
C SER A 151 -5.99 -2.20 -4.13
N GLY A 152 -6.93 -1.25 -4.11
CA GLY A 152 -8.26 -1.45 -4.71
C GLY A 152 -8.15 -1.65 -6.23
N SER A 153 -8.18 -2.89 -6.70
CA SER A 153 -7.81 -3.26 -8.06
C SER A 153 -9.00 -3.44 -9.02
N ALA A 154 -10.27 -3.47 -8.54
CA ALA A 154 -11.43 -3.48 -9.42
C ALA A 154 -11.49 -2.20 -10.29
N VAL A 155 -12.03 -2.34 -11.50
CA VAL A 155 -12.09 -1.22 -12.46
C VAL A 155 -12.83 -0.02 -11.87
N GLU A 156 -13.87 -0.28 -11.11
CA GLU A 156 -14.73 0.72 -10.50
C GLU A 156 -14.05 1.50 -9.36
N CYS A 157 -12.89 1.05 -8.86
CA CYS A 157 -12.11 1.82 -7.86
C CYS A 157 -11.57 3.15 -8.40
N VAL A 158 -11.52 3.31 -9.73
CA VAL A 158 -11.11 4.54 -10.42
C VAL A 158 -12.19 5.04 -11.37
N GLN A 159 -13.47 4.85 -11.03
CA GLN A 159 -14.60 5.18 -11.91
C GLN A 159 -14.85 6.68 -12.11
N TYR A 160 -14.28 7.54 -11.27
CA TYR A 160 -14.42 8.98 -11.35
C TYR A 160 -13.06 9.68 -11.50
N ASP A 161 -13.10 10.89 -12.03
CA ASP A 161 -11.90 11.71 -12.35
C ASP A 161 -11.06 12.16 -11.14
N ASN A 162 -11.57 11.96 -9.93
CA ASN A 162 -10.90 12.22 -8.66
C ASN A 162 -10.38 10.95 -7.97
N ASN A 163 -10.54 9.78 -8.60
CA ASN A 163 -10.10 8.50 -8.07
C ASN A 163 -8.90 7.96 -8.87
N PHE A 164 -7.85 7.56 -8.17
CA PHE A 164 -6.61 7.02 -8.72
C PHE A 164 -6.21 5.74 -7.99
N ARG A 165 -5.31 4.95 -8.59
CA ARG A 165 -4.74 3.76 -7.96
C ARG A 165 -3.23 3.71 -8.09
N VAL A 166 -2.56 3.03 -7.15
CA VAL A 166 -1.13 2.69 -7.25
C VAL A 166 -0.96 1.26 -7.77
N CYS A 167 -1.81 0.33 -7.37
CA CYS A 167 -1.76 -1.07 -7.79
C CYS A 167 -2.10 -1.25 -9.28
N PHE A 168 -1.91 -2.45 -9.80
CA PHE A 168 -2.42 -2.84 -11.10
C PHE A 168 -3.86 -3.37 -11.00
N SER A 169 -4.66 -3.18 -12.06
CA SER A 169 -6.08 -3.52 -12.04
C SER A 169 -6.35 -5.03 -12.14
N ASN A 170 -7.57 -5.47 -11.74
CA ASN A 170 -8.03 -6.85 -11.94
C ASN A 170 -7.87 -7.34 -13.38
N PRO A 171 -8.26 -6.57 -14.42
CA PRO A 171 -8.01 -6.96 -15.80
C PRO A 171 -6.54 -7.18 -16.11
N ASN A 172 -5.64 -6.35 -15.58
CA ASN A 172 -4.20 -6.52 -15.78
C ASN A 172 -3.68 -7.77 -15.08
N GLN A 173 -4.15 -8.09 -13.88
CA GLN A 173 -3.76 -9.30 -13.18
C GLN A 173 -4.22 -10.56 -13.92
N GLY A 174 -5.48 -10.61 -14.36
CA GLY A 174 -6.01 -11.76 -15.13
C GLY A 174 -5.28 -11.96 -16.46
N LEU A 175 -5.05 -10.86 -17.19
CA LEU A 175 -4.30 -10.87 -18.45
C LEU A 175 -2.86 -11.37 -18.25
N ALA A 176 -2.13 -10.74 -17.32
CA ALA A 176 -0.73 -11.06 -17.06
C ALA A 176 -0.54 -12.49 -16.54
N SER A 177 -1.45 -12.98 -15.69
CA SER A 177 -1.42 -14.36 -15.21
C SER A 177 -1.56 -15.37 -16.37
N ALA A 178 -2.54 -15.18 -17.24
CA ALA A 178 -2.75 -16.09 -18.37
C ALA A 178 -1.57 -16.06 -19.34
N GLN A 179 -1.06 -14.88 -19.67
CA GLN A 179 0.11 -14.71 -20.55
C GLN A 179 1.36 -15.33 -19.94
N TYR A 180 1.65 -15.05 -18.66
CA TYR A 180 2.82 -15.61 -18.00
C TYR A 180 2.81 -17.13 -17.94
N ILE A 181 1.67 -17.75 -17.63
CA ILE A 181 1.51 -19.19 -17.61
C ILE A 181 1.71 -19.77 -19.02
N GLY A 182 1.10 -19.17 -20.05
CA GLY A 182 1.18 -19.65 -21.43
C GLY A 182 2.55 -19.48 -22.05
N GLU A 183 3.17 -18.31 -21.91
CA GLU A 183 4.49 -17.98 -22.48
C GLU A 183 5.61 -18.85 -21.87
N ASN A 184 5.48 -19.19 -20.59
CA ASN A 184 6.46 -20.03 -19.89
C ASN A 184 6.11 -21.53 -19.90
N GLY A 185 5.00 -21.93 -20.53
CA GLY A 185 4.58 -23.34 -20.62
C GLY A 185 4.41 -24.00 -19.25
N LEU A 186 3.86 -23.25 -18.28
CA LEU A 186 3.81 -23.68 -16.88
C LEU A 186 2.75 -24.77 -16.67
N ALA A 187 1.70 -24.83 -17.48
CA ALA A 187 0.62 -25.77 -17.35
C ALA A 187 -0.02 -26.09 -18.72
N GLU A 188 -0.65 -27.27 -18.85
CA GLU A 188 -1.48 -27.65 -19.98
C GLU A 188 -2.98 -27.60 -19.62
N LYS A 189 -3.32 -27.92 -18.37
CA LYS A 189 -4.69 -28.02 -17.86
C LYS A 189 -4.83 -27.26 -16.55
N ILE A 190 -5.60 -26.20 -16.58
CA ILE A 190 -5.78 -25.30 -15.43
C ILE A 190 -7.17 -25.48 -14.85
N ALA A 191 -7.26 -25.62 -13.53
CA ALA A 191 -8.49 -25.37 -12.80
C ALA A 191 -8.43 -23.95 -12.18
N VAL A 192 -9.58 -23.30 -12.12
CA VAL A 192 -9.70 -22.00 -11.41
C VAL A 192 -10.65 -22.20 -10.23
N ILE A 193 -10.27 -21.70 -9.05
CA ILE A 193 -11.16 -21.61 -7.88
C ILE A 193 -11.23 -20.14 -7.49
N TYR A 194 -12.44 -19.56 -7.51
CA TYR A 194 -12.63 -18.13 -7.34
C TYR A 194 -13.88 -17.81 -6.52
N ASP A 195 -13.88 -16.62 -5.87
CA ASP A 195 -15.05 -16.09 -5.17
C ASP A 195 -15.94 -15.30 -6.14
N SER A 196 -17.11 -15.87 -6.48
CA SER A 196 -18.06 -15.21 -7.38
C SER A 196 -18.86 -14.08 -6.72
N SER A 197 -18.76 -13.92 -5.42
CA SER A 197 -19.39 -12.83 -4.66
C SER A 197 -18.46 -11.63 -4.42
N ASP A 198 -17.17 -11.76 -4.76
CA ASP A 198 -16.17 -10.70 -4.63
C ASP A 198 -15.78 -10.13 -6.00
N VAL A 199 -15.88 -8.81 -6.16
CA VAL A 199 -15.55 -8.10 -7.42
C VAL A 199 -14.06 -8.17 -7.77
N TYR A 200 -13.18 -8.31 -6.78
CA TYR A 200 -11.75 -8.56 -6.99
C TYR A 200 -11.54 -9.91 -7.69
N SER A 201 -12.01 -10.96 -7.06
CA SER A 201 -11.82 -12.34 -7.50
C SER A 201 -12.50 -12.62 -8.85
N SER A 202 -13.76 -12.24 -9.00
CA SER A 202 -14.52 -12.42 -10.24
C SER A 202 -13.96 -11.61 -11.40
N GLY A 203 -13.52 -10.36 -11.17
CA GLY A 203 -12.95 -9.51 -12.21
C GLY A 203 -11.62 -10.03 -12.76
N ILE A 204 -10.76 -10.61 -11.91
CA ILE A 204 -9.53 -11.29 -12.36
C ILE A 204 -9.87 -12.53 -13.16
N TYR A 205 -10.76 -13.38 -12.63
CA TYR A 205 -11.16 -14.61 -13.31
C TYR A 205 -11.75 -14.36 -14.71
N GLU A 206 -12.65 -13.40 -14.85
CA GLU A 206 -13.26 -13.05 -16.13
C GLU A 206 -12.20 -12.72 -17.20
N LYS A 207 -11.21 -11.91 -16.84
CA LYS A 207 -10.16 -11.54 -17.77
C LYS A 207 -9.19 -12.67 -18.04
N PHE A 208 -8.82 -13.45 -17.01
CA PHE A 208 -8.01 -14.65 -17.14
C PHE A 208 -8.66 -15.65 -18.11
N ALA A 209 -9.94 -15.97 -17.90
CA ALA A 209 -10.67 -16.92 -18.72
C ALA A 209 -10.75 -16.49 -20.19
N LYS A 210 -10.95 -15.17 -20.43
CA LYS A 210 -10.96 -14.63 -21.78
C LYS A 210 -9.59 -14.72 -22.46
N GLU A 211 -8.51 -14.40 -21.72
CA GLU A 211 -7.15 -14.46 -22.28
C GLU A 211 -6.69 -15.91 -22.48
N ALA A 212 -7.16 -16.85 -21.66
CA ALA A 212 -6.88 -18.27 -21.81
C ALA A 212 -7.25 -18.83 -23.20
N GLU A 213 -8.24 -18.23 -23.87
CA GLU A 213 -8.62 -18.59 -25.25
C GLU A 213 -7.48 -18.37 -26.26
N ASN A 214 -6.51 -17.50 -25.94
CA ASN A 214 -5.35 -17.16 -26.75
C ASN A 214 -4.07 -17.89 -26.32
N GLN A 215 -4.15 -18.69 -25.26
CA GLN A 215 -2.98 -19.31 -24.64
C GLN A 215 -2.89 -20.81 -24.96
N PRO A 216 -1.71 -21.45 -24.85
CA PRO A 216 -1.51 -22.86 -25.19
C PRO A 216 -1.91 -23.82 -24.04
N PHE A 217 -2.87 -23.45 -23.20
CA PHE A 217 -3.43 -24.28 -22.14
C PHE A 217 -4.96 -24.26 -22.16
N GLU A 218 -5.58 -25.19 -21.45
CA GLU A 218 -7.05 -25.30 -21.35
C GLU A 218 -7.51 -25.09 -19.91
N ILE A 219 -8.58 -24.32 -19.70
CA ILE A 219 -9.31 -24.28 -18.42
C ILE A 219 -10.25 -25.49 -18.39
N VAL A 220 -9.87 -26.52 -17.61
CA VAL A 220 -10.61 -27.80 -17.52
C VAL A 220 -11.66 -27.77 -16.41
N ALA A 221 -11.59 -26.87 -15.45
CA ALA A 221 -12.58 -26.65 -14.41
C ALA A 221 -12.56 -25.17 -13.97
N ALA A 222 -13.73 -24.61 -13.71
CA ALA A 222 -13.88 -23.27 -13.12
C ALA A 222 -14.92 -23.38 -12.01
N GLU A 223 -14.46 -23.34 -10.77
CA GLU A 223 -15.25 -23.64 -9.58
C GLU A 223 -15.40 -22.41 -8.72
N ALA A 224 -16.63 -21.97 -8.57
CA ALA A 224 -16.95 -20.81 -7.73
C ALA A 224 -17.22 -21.24 -6.28
N PHE A 225 -16.95 -20.31 -5.38
CA PHE A 225 -17.50 -20.25 -4.02
C PHE A 225 -18.07 -18.85 -3.76
N THR A 226 -18.63 -18.63 -2.58
CA THR A 226 -19.15 -17.34 -2.15
C THR A 226 -18.78 -17.09 -0.70
N ALA A 227 -18.94 -15.85 -0.22
CA ALA A 227 -18.68 -15.46 1.16
C ALA A 227 -19.34 -16.37 2.21
N ASP A 228 -20.49 -16.99 1.88
CA ASP A 228 -21.21 -17.91 2.78
C ASP A 228 -20.57 -19.32 2.85
N ASN A 229 -19.72 -19.68 1.89
CA ASN A 229 -19.15 -21.03 1.73
C ASN A 229 -17.64 -21.01 1.49
N LYS A 230 -16.89 -20.27 2.29
CA LYS A 230 -15.45 -20.05 2.12
C LYS A 230 -14.56 -20.79 3.13
N THR A 231 -15.01 -21.92 3.65
CA THR A 231 -14.25 -22.70 4.64
C THR A 231 -14.00 -24.15 4.23
N ASP A 232 -14.81 -24.71 3.33
CA ASP A 232 -14.65 -26.07 2.79
C ASP A 232 -14.61 -26.05 1.27
N PHE A 233 -13.47 -26.38 0.71
CA PHE A 233 -13.18 -26.38 -0.72
C PHE A 233 -13.01 -27.80 -1.29
N SER A 234 -13.38 -28.83 -0.53
CA SER A 234 -13.19 -30.22 -0.90
C SER A 234 -13.87 -30.59 -2.22
N VAL A 235 -15.05 -30.02 -2.50
CA VAL A 235 -15.80 -30.25 -3.75
C VAL A 235 -15.07 -29.61 -4.94
N GLN A 236 -14.64 -28.38 -4.81
CA GLN A 236 -13.92 -27.64 -5.86
C GLN A 236 -12.59 -28.34 -6.18
N LEU A 237 -11.84 -28.72 -5.14
CA LEU A 237 -10.58 -29.46 -5.27
C LEU A 237 -10.77 -30.83 -5.90
N GLN A 238 -11.83 -31.57 -5.52
CA GLN A 238 -12.11 -32.87 -6.13
C GLN A 238 -12.43 -32.75 -7.63
N LYS A 239 -13.20 -31.73 -8.02
CA LYS A 239 -13.50 -31.47 -9.43
C LYS A 239 -12.26 -31.10 -10.23
N ALA A 240 -11.39 -30.23 -9.68
CA ALA A 240 -10.12 -29.88 -10.29
C ALA A 240 -9.23 -31.12 -10.50
N LYS A 241 -9.14 -31.98 -9.49
CA LYS A 241 -8.38 -33.24 -9.53
C LYS A 241 -8.95 -34.21 -10.54
N ASP A 242 -10.27 -34.42 -10.58
CA ASP A 242 -10.95 -35.32 -11.50
C ASP A 242 -10.88 -34.86 -12.97
N ALA A 243 -10.82 -33.52 -13.18
CA ALA A 243 -10.59 -32.94 -14.51
C ALA A 243 -9.13 -33.07 -14.97
N GLY A 244 -8.22 -33.50 -14.08
CA GLY A 244 -6.81 -33.72 -14.37
C GLY A 244 -6.03 -32.39 -14.51
N ALA A 245 -6.43 -31.36 -13.77
CA ALA A 245 -5.71 -30.11 -13.75
C ALA A 245 -4.30 -30.29 -13.17
N ASP A 246 -3.29 -29.80 -13.89
CA ASP A 246 -1.88 -29.81 -13.48
C ASP A 246 -1.47 -28.48 -12.80
N MET A 247 -2.35 -27.46 -12.89
CA MET A 247 -2.25 -26.21 -12.16
C MET A 247 -3.62 -25.78 -11.63
N VAL A 248 -3.64 -25.14 -10.47
CA VAL A 248 -4.81 -24.43 -9.95
C VAL A 248 -4.49 -22.95 -9.85
N PHE A 249 -5.29 -22.11 -10.50
CA PHE A 249 -5.25 -20.67 -10.41
C PHE A 249 -6.20 -20.18 -9.33
N LEU A 250 -5.70 -19.37 -8.41
CA LEU A 250 -6.40 -18.87 -7.22
C LEU A 250 -6.42 -17.33 -7.19
N PRO A 251 -7.31 -16.66 -7.95
CA PRO A 251 -7.49 -15.21 -7.85
C PRO A 251 -8.34 -14.86 -6.62
N ILE A 252 -7.83 -15.13 -5.43
CA ILE A 252 -8.53 -15.03 -4.14
C ILE A 252 -7.58 -14.53 -3.05
N TYR A 253 -8.14 -14.22 -1.88
CA TYR A 253 -7.37 -13.74 -0.74
C TYR A 253 -6.60 -14.85 -0.02
N TYR A 254 -5.61 -14.43 0.78
CA TYR A 254 -4.63 -15.33 1.41
C TYR A 254 -5.24 -16.34 2.38
N GLN A 255 -6.33 -16.01 3.08
CA GLN A 255 -6.95 -16.92 4.05
C GLN A 255 -7.61 -18.12 3.36
N GLU A 256 -8.41 -17.87 2.33
CA GLU A 256 -9.03 -18.91 1.53
C GLU A 256 -7.98 -19.74 0.78
N SER A 257 -6.92 -19.08 0.28
CA SER A 257 -5.78 -19.75 -0.35
C SER A 257 -5.09 -20.72 0.62
N ALA A 258 -4.83 -20.33 1.86
CA ALA A 258 -4.22 -21.21 2.87
C ALA A 258 -5.11 -22.43 3.20
N LEU A 259 -6.43 -22.23 3.28
CA LEU A 259 -7.38 -23.33 3.48
C LEU A 259 -7.39 -24.30 2.28
N ILE A 260 -7.37 -23.78 1.05
CA ILE A 260 -7.30 -24.57 -0.17
C ILE A 260 -6.02 -25.40 -0.22
N LEU A 261 -4.86 -24.80 0.02
CA LEU A 261 -3.58 -25.50 0.06
C LEU A 261 -3.59 -26.62 1.13
N THR A 262 -4.10 -26.33 2.33
CA THR A 262 -4.21 -27.30 3.43
C THR A 262 -5.12 -28.47 3.06
N GLN A 263 -6.28 -28.19 2.50
CA GLN A 263 -7.25 -29.23 2.11
C GLN A 263 -6.75 -30.05 0.92
N ALA A 264 -6.09 -29.42 -0.06
CA ALA A 264 -5.47 -30.12 -1.18
C ALA A 264 -4.40 -31.12 -0.72
N ALA A 265 -3.53 -30.68 0.22
CA ALA A 265 -2.52 -31.54 0.82
C ALA A 265 -3.14 -32.75 1.55
N ALA A 266 -4.21 -32.53 2.33
CA ALA A 266 -4.95 -33.60 3.01
C ALA A 266 -5.60 -34.59 2.02
N MET A 267 -5.98 -34.14 0.81
CA MET A 267 -6.53 -34.98 -0.25
C MET A 267 -5.45 -35.67 -1.09
N GLY A 268 -4.16 -35.43 -0.82
CA GLY A 268 -3.05 -35.89 -1.66
C GLY A 268 -3.14 -35.35 -3.09
N TYR A 269 -3.56 -34.10 -3.24
CA TYR A 269 -3.60 -33.36 -4.51
C TYR A 269 -2.56 -32.26 -4.49
N ALA A 270 -1.55 -32.36 -5.36
CA ALA A 270 -0.40 -31.47 -5.41
C ALA A 270 -0.18 -30.93 -6.84
N PRO A 271 -1.09 -30.11 -7.37
CA PRO A 271 -0.89 -29.42 -8.63
C PRO A 271 0.13 -28.29 -8.45
N LYS A 272 0.54 -27.63 -9.52
CA LYS A 272 1.15 -26.30 -9.44
C LYS A 272 0.10 -25.29 -8.99
N TRP A 273 0.54 -24.25 -8.28
CA TRP A 273 -0.33 -23.20 -7.78
C TRP A 273 0.10 -21.86 -8.37
N PHE A 274 -0.87 -21.09 -8.82
CA PHE A 274 -0.65 -19.73 -9.30
C PHE A 274 -1.72 -18.80 -8.72
N SER A 275 -1.33 -17.59 -8.28
CA SER A 275 -2.25 -16.62 -7.70
C SER A 275 -1.89 -15.19 -8.11
N CYS A 276 -2.63 -14.25 -7.57
CA CYS A 276 -2.48 -12.82 -7.76
C CYS A 276 -2.04 -12.13 -6.45
N ASP A 277 -2.07 -10.81 -6.43
CA ASP A 277 -1.68 -9.98 -5.28
C ASP A 277 -2.41 -10.33 -3.98
N GLY A 278 -3.68 -10.77 -4.06
CA GLY A 278 -4.45 -11.19 -2.89
C GLY A 278 -3.91 -12.39 -2.12
N MET A 279 -2.94 -13.13 -2.66
CA MET A 279 -2.24 -14.17 -1.91
C MET A 279 -1.08 -13.60 -1.07
N ASP A 280 -0.61 -12.39 -1.35
CA ASP A 280 0.46 -11.78 -0.58
C ASP A 280 0.03 -11.57 0.89
N GLY A 281 0.89 -11.97 1.81
CA GLY A 281 0.58 -12.07 3.24
C GLY A 281 0.33 -13.49 3.74
N ILE A 282 0.25 -14.52 2.85
CA ILE A 282 0.04 -15.92 3.26
C ILE A 282 1.16 -16.45 4.15
N LEU A 283 2.39 -15.94 3.98
CA LEU A 283 3.57 -16.42 4.70
C LEU A 283 3.56 -16.10 6.21
N GLY A 284 2.83 -15.07 6.65
CA GLY A 284 2.78 -14.67 8.06
C GLY A 284 1.37 -14.34 8.55
N GLY A 285 0.38 -14.28 7.67
CA GLY A 285 -0.97 -13.77 7.98
C GLY A 285 -1.99 -14.81 8.43
N VAL A 286 -1.64 -16.10 8.46
CA VAL A 286 -2.59 -17.17 8.80
C VAL A 286 -2.11 -17.97 10.00
N ASP A 287 -2.86 -17.91 11.09
CA ASP A 287 -2.56 -18.64 12.32
C ASP A 287 -2.51 -20.16 12.08
N ASN A 288 -1.45 -20.80 12.58
CA ASN A 288 -1.24 -22.25 12.51
C ASN A 288 -1.21 -22.84 11.10
N PHE A 289 -1.01 -22.04 10.07
CA PHE A 289 -0.83 -22.51 8.70
C PHE A 289 0.57 -23.12 8.52
N ASP A 290 0.63 -24.26 7.87
CA ASP A 290 1.89 -24.89 7.47
C ASP A 290 2.47 -24.17 6.22
N VAL A 291 3.35 -23.22 6.45
CA VAL A 291 3.98 -22.41 5.40
C VAL A 291 4.72 -23.28 4.38
N SER A 292 5.16 -24.50 4.72
CA SER A 292 5.80 -25.38 3.76
C SER A 292 4.89 -25.79 2.58
N LEU A 293 3.56 -25.63 2.72
CA LEU A 293 2.59 -25.86 1.65
C LEU A 293 2.64 -24.77 0.56
N THR A 294 3.32 -23.65 0.82
CA THR A 294 3.51 -22.60 -0.18
C THR A 294 4.73 -22.80 -1.07
N GLU A 295 5.56 -23.81 -0.81
CA GLU A 295 6.76 -24.07 -1.62
C GLU A 295 6.43 -24.27 -3.09
N GLY A 296 7.04 -23.45 -3.97
CA GLY A 296 6.78 -23.45 -5.41
C GLY A 296 5.48 -22.77 -5.84
N VAL A 297 4.71 -22.16 -4.94
CA VAL A 297 3.56 -21.33 -5.28
C VAL A 297 4.05 -20.06 -5.97
N MET A 298 3.40 -19.73 -7.08
CA MET A 298 3.68 -18.51 -7.86
C MET A 298 2.59 -17.47 -7.61
N LEU A 299 2.97 -16.20 -7.51
CA LEU A 299 2.01 -15.10 -7.44
C LEU A 299 2.51 -13.85 -8.18
N LEU A 300 1.56 -12.99 -8.55
CA LEU A 300 1.89 -11.67 -9.11
C LEU A 300 2.04 -10.66 -7.97
N THR A 301 3.16 -9.93 -7.97
CA THR A 301 3.40 -8.82 -7.04
C THR A 301 4.30 -7.78 -7.70
N PRO A 302 4.16 -6.49 -7.39
CA PRO A 302 5.10 -5.46 -7.85
C PRO A 302 6.32 -5.32 -6.94
N PHE A 303 6.31 -5.94 -5.76
CA PHE A 303 7.28 -5.73 -4.69
C PHE A 303 7.90 -7.04 -4.22
N ALA A 304 9.19 -7.01 -3.94
CA ALA A 304 9.92 -8.09 -3.30
C ALA A 304 10.78 -7.52 -2.17
N ALA A 305 10.54 -7.99 -0.94
CA ALA A 305 11.20 -7.46 0.25
C ALA A 305 12.72 -7.77 0.30
N ASP A 306 13.20 -8.70 -0.51
CA ASP A 306 14.60 -9.08 -0.66
C ASP A 306 15.33 -8.36 -1.80
N ALA A 307 14.64 -7.47 -2.54
CA ALA A 307 15.27 -6.64 -3.56
C ALA A 307 16.42 -5.81 -2.98
N THR A 308 17.50 -5.66 -3.76
CA THR A 308 18.79 -5.15 -3.26
C THR A 308 19.00 -3.66 -3.48
N ASP A 309 18.03 -2.95 -4.05
CA ASP A 309 18.12 -1.51 -4.22
C ASP A 309 18.00 -0.76 -2.87
N ASP A 310 18.61 0.42 -2.81
CA ASP A 310 18.74 1.18 -1.56
C ASP A 310 17.38 1.61 -0.97
N LEU A 311 16.41 1.93 -1.83
CA LEU A 311 15.08 2.37 -1.38
C LEU A 311 14.34 1.21 -0.69
N THR A 312 14.30 0.05 -1.35
CA THR A 312 13.67 -1.16 -0.79
C THR A 312 14.34 -1.58 0.52
N GLN A 313 15.68 -1.63 0.55
CA GLN A 313 16.40 -2.02 1.77
C GLN A 313 16.19 -1.02 2.93
N SER A 314 16.11 0.27 2.65
CA SER A 314 15.81 1.29 3.65
C SER A 314 14.41 1.12 4.22
N PHE A 315 13.40 0.94 3.35
CA PHE A 315 12.01 0.72 3.74
C PHE A 315 11.83 -0.56 4.57
N VAL A 316 12.36 -1.68 4.09
CA VAL A 316 12.29 -2.97 4.78
C VAL A 316 12.94 -2.91 6.16
N THR A 317 14.08 -2.23 6.27
CA THR A 317 14.77 -2.05 7.55
C THR A 317 13.89 -1.26 8.54
N LYS A 318 13.36 -0.12 8.13
CA LYS A 318 12.49 0.72 8.97
C LYS A 318 11.21 -0.01 9.37
N TYR A 319 10.61 -0.74 8.43
CA TYR A 319 9.40 -1.50 8.68
C TYR A 319 9.65 -2.59 9.75
N LYS A 320 10.73 -3.36 9.61
CA LYS A 320 11.13 -4.38 10.59
C LYS A 320 11.46 -3.80 11.96
N GLU A 321 12.17 -2.67 12.00
CA GLU A 321 12.50 -2.01 13.26
C GLU A 321 11.26 -1.49 14.00
N LYS A 322 10.27 -0.97 13.25
CA LYS A 322 9.08 -0.36 13.84
C LYS A 322 8.00 -1.38 14.19
N TYR A 323 7.78 -2.38 13.35
CA TYR A 323 6.64 -3.29 13.48
C TYR A 323 7.03 -4.75 13.76
N GLY A 324 8.30 -5.10 13.61
CA GLY A 324 8.82 -6.44 13.94
C GLY A 324 8.51 -7.51 12.89
N ASP A 325 8.04 -7.11 11.71
CA ASP A 325 7.62 -8.00 10.63
C ASP A 325 8.27 -7.58 9.30
N THR A 326 8.15 -8.43 8.28
CA THR A 326 8.59 -8.14 6.91
C THR A 326 7.44 -7.49 6.13
N PRO A 327 7.66 -6.34 5.45
CA PRO A 327 6.62 -5.72 4.66
C PRO A 327 6.24 -6.57 3.45
N ASN A 328 4.96 -6.56 3.11
CA ASN A 328 4.41 -7.11 1.88
C ASN A 328 4.14 -5.98 0.85
N GLN A 329 3.61 -6.31 -0.32
CA GLN A 329 3.33 -5.33 -1.36
C GLN A 329 2.32 -4.25 -0.92
N PHE A 330 1.35 -4.56 -0.07
CA PHE A 330 0.34 -3.58 0.39
C PHE A 330 0.97 -2.45 1.19
N ALA A 331 2.00 -2.76 1.98
CA ALA A 331 2.80 -1.75 2.68
C ALA A 331 3.59 -0.88 1.70
N ALA A 332 4.19 -1.49 0.68
CA ALA A 332 4.95 -0.78 -0.35
C ALA A 332 4.05 0.07 -1.25
N ASP A 333 2.88 -0.43 -1.65
CA ASP A 333 1.91 0.33 -2.47
C ASP A 333 1.38 1.56 -1.71
N SER A 334 1.10 1.45 -0.41
CA SER A 334 0.65 2.59 0.38
C SER A 334 1.77 3.59 0.67
N TYR A 335 2.99 3.11 0.91
CA TYR A 335 4.16 3.99 0.97
C TYR A 335 4.28 4.81 -0.32
N ASP A 336 4.19 4.17 -1.48
CA ASP A 336 4.21 4.86 -2.77
C ASP A 336 3.01 5.80 -2.94
N ALA A 337 1.79 5.41 -2.49
CA ALA A 337 0.60 6.27 -2.56
C ALA A 337 0.81 7.61 -1.85
N ILE A 338 1.42 7.60 -0.66
CA ILE A 338 1.74 8.83 0.08
C ILE A 338 2.78 9.67 -0.66
N TYR A 339 3.79 9.07 -1.31
CA TYR A 339 4.74 9.81 -2.14
C TYR A 339 4.11 10.33 -3.44
N VAL A 340 3.13 9.65 -4.01
CA VAL A 340 2.31 10.13 -5.15
C VAL A 340 1.46 11.33 -4.72
N ILE A 341 0.81 11.27 -3.56
CA ILE A 341 0.08 12.42 -2.98
C ILE A 341 1.03 13.61 -2.82
N LYS A 342 2.24 13.38 -2.25
CA LYS A 342 3.26 14.42 -2.12
C LYS A 342 3.61 15.05 -3.46
N ALA A 343 3.90 14.23 -4.47
CA ALA A 343 4.26 14.72 -5.80
C ALA A 343 3.12 15.52 -6.46
N ALA A 344 1.86 15.07 -6.31
CA ALA A 344 0.69 15.78 -6.82
C ALA A 344 0.47 17.13 -6.12
N ILE A 345 0.66 17.21 -4.80
CA ILE A 345 0.61 18.47 -4.04
C ILE A 345 1.73 19.42 -4.48
N GLU A 346 2.96 18.94 -4.59
CA GLU A 346 4.12 19.75 -5.02
C GLU A 346 3.93 20.29 -6.44
N LYS A 347 3.40 19.44 -7.35
CA LYS A 347 3.17 19.83 -8.73
C LYS A 347 2.02 20.84 -8.89
N SER A 348 0.92 20.62 -8.14
CA SER A 348 -0.26 21.51 -8.21
C SER A 348 -0.07 22.81 -7.45
N GLY A 349 0.81 22.83 -6.42
CA GLY A 349 1.01 23.97 -5.55
C GLY A 349 -0.16 24.28 -4.60
N VAL A 350 -1.06 23.31 -4.38
CA VAL A 350 -2.14 23.44 -3.38
C VAL A 350 -1.59 23.54 -1.96
N THR A 351 -2.34 24.20 -1.09
CA THR A 351 -1.97 24.38 0.32
C THR A 351 -3.07 23.85 1.24
N PRO A 352 -2.76 23.49 2.51
CA PRO A 352 -3.75 22.92 3.42
C PRO A 352 -4.85 23.91 3.85
N ASP A 353 -4.72 25.21 3.54
CA ASP A 353 -5.72 26.24 3.82
C ASP A 353 -6.81 26.33 2.73
N MET A 354 -6.60 25.65 1.60
CA MET A 354 -7.57 25.59 0.51
C MET A 354 -8.76 24.69 0.87
N SER A 355 -9.87 24.86 0.17
CA SER A 355 -11.00 23.93 0.32
C SER A 355 -10.62 22.53 -0.19
N VAL A 356 -11.26 21.50 0.37
CA VAL A 356 -11.09 20.10 -0.08
C VAL A 356 -11.28 20.00 -1.60
N SER A 357 -12.30 20.67 -2.14
CA SER A 357 -12.59 20.70 -3.57
C SER A 357 -11.47 21.35 -4.40
N ASP A 358 -10.90 22.47 -3.93
CA ASP A 358 -9.80 23.14 -4.66
C ASP A 358 -8.52 22.29 -4.61
N ILE A 359 -8.26 21.64 -3.48
CA ILE A 359 -7.16 20.66 -3.34
C ILE A 359 -7.33 19.51 -4.34
N CYS A 360 -8.52 18.92 -4.39
CA CYS A 360 -8.85 17.84 -5.31
C CYS A 360 -8.66 18.27 -6.77
N ASP A 361 -9.19 19.42 -7.16
CA ASP A 361 -9.10 19.93 -8.54
C ASP A 361 -7.65 20.19 -8.96
N GLY A 362 -6.83 20.71 -8.06
CA GLY A 362 -5.39 20.89 -8.30
C GLY A 362 -4.66 19.55 -8.43
N MET A 363 -4.89 18.63 -7.49
CA MET A 363 -4.20 17.34 -7.48
C MET A 363 -4.58 16.46 -8.68
N LYS A 364 -5.86 16.33 -9.01
CA LYS A 364 -6.28 15.49 -10.16
C LYS A 364 -5.73 16.02 -11.50
N ALA A 365 -5.58 17.33 -11.65
CA ALA A 365 -4.93 17.91 -12.83
C ALA A 365 -3.43 17.57 -12.86
N ALA A 366 -2.77 17.56 -11.70
CA ALA A 366 -1.35 17.24 -11.59
C ALA A 366 -1.03 15.77 -11.86
N MET A 367 -1.96 14.84 -11.58
CA MET A 367 -1.72 13.39 -11.70
C MET A 367 -1.22 12.95 -13.08
N THR A 368 -1.71 13.56 -14.15
CA THR A 368 -1.26 13.23 -15.52
C THR A 368 0.09 13.86 -15.93
N GLU A 369 0.67 14.66 -15.04
CA GLU A 369 1.92 15.42 -15.29
C GLU A 369 3.07 15.02 -14.36
N ILE A 370 2.81 14.16 -13.36
CA ILE A 370 3.84 13.67 -12.45
C ILE A 370 4.44 12.36 -12.94
N THR A 371 5.67 12.12 -12.49
CA THR A 371 6.36 10.83 -12.60
C THR A 371 6.97 10.53 -11.24
N VAL A 372 6.75 9.33 -10.73
CA VAL A 372 7.21 8.92 -9.40
C VAL A 372 8.02 7.63 -9.50
N ASP A 373 9.19 7.61 -8.89
CA ASP A 373 9.95 6.39 -8.62
C ASP A 373 9.59 5.92 -7.20
N GLY A 374 9.13 4.69 -7.08
CA GLY A 374 8.70 4.11 -5.82
C GLY A 374 9.21 2.69 -5.60
N LEU A 375 8.78 2.10 -4.52
CA LEU A 375 9.09 0.70 -4.14
C LEU A 375 8.50 -0.30 -5.13
N THR A 376 7.33 0.02 -5.68
CA THR A 376 6.51 -0.88 -6.48
C THR A 376 6.59 -0.60 -7.98
N GLY A 377 7.30 0.46 -8.37
CA GLY A 377 7.53 0.81 -9.77
C GLY A 377 8.49 1.98 -9.94
N SER A 378 9.23 1.96 -11.04
CA SER A 378 10.06 3.09 -11.47
C SER A 378 9.39 3.82 -12.63
N GLY A 379 9.45 5.16 -12.60
CA GLY A 379 8.84 6.00 -13.65
C GLY A 379 7.32 5.85 -13.71
N MET A 380 6.65 5.65 -12.57
CA MET A 380 5.20 5.53 -12.54
C MET A 380 4.53 6.83 -12.99
N THR A 381 3.56 6.71 -13.89
CA THR A 381 2.73 7.80 -14.40
C THR A 381 1.26 7.37 -14.36
N TRP A 382 0.35 8.32 -14.43
CA TRP A 382 -1.09 8.07 -14.38
C TRP A 382 -1.82 8.61 -15.59
N THR A 383 -2.84 7.89 -16.02
CA THR A 383 -3.80 8.38 -17.01
C THR A 383 -4.89 9.22 -16.36
N ALA A 384 -5.66 9.96 -17.15
CA ALA A 384 -6.82 10.70 -16.66
C ALA A 384 -7.94 9.79 -16.12
N ASP A 385 -7.91 8.49 -16.48
CA ASP A 385 -8.85 7.47 -16.00
C ASP A 385 -8.37 6.84 -14.67
N GLY A 386 -7.35 7.42 -14.02
CA GLY A 386 -6.88 7.00 -12.71
C GLY A 386 -5.94 5.78 -12.68
N GLU A 387 -5.63 5.21 -13.84
CA GLU A 387 -4.78 4.02 -13.98
C GLU A 387 -3.29 4.37 -13.93
N ALA A 388 -2.51 3.57 -13.16
CA ALA A 388 -1.06 3.62 -13.17
C ALA A 388 -0.49 2.77 -14.32
N ASN A 389 0.61 3.21 -14.95
CA ASN A 389 1.37 2.43 -15.93
C ASN A 389 2.27 1.41 -15.23
N LYS A 390 1.68 0.44 -14.57
CA LYS A 390 2.36 -0.55 -13.73
C LYS A 390 2.11 -1.96 -14.27
N ALA A 391 3.15 -2.75 -14.37
CA ALA A 391 3.06 -4.14 -14.79
C ALA A 391 3.35 -5.07 -13.61
N PRO A 392 2.54 -6.10 -13.40
CA PRO A 392 2.82 -7.11 -12.38
C PRO A 392 4.06 -7.93 -12.76
N LYS A 393 4.75 -8.44 -11.73
CA LYS A 393 5.86 -9.38 -11.85
C LYS A 393 5.44 -10.68 -11.22
N ALA A 394 5.85 -11.82 -11.81
CA ALA A 394 5.64 -13.10 -11.18
C ALA A 394 6.82 -13.42 -10.27
N VAL A 395 6.53 -13.85 -9.06
CA VAL A 395 7.49 -14.38 -8.09
C VAL A 395 7.12 -15.80 -7.70
N VAL A 396 8.09 -16.54 -7.19
CA VAL A 396 7.91 -17.91 -6.69
C VAL A 396 8.26 -17.92 -5.22
N ILE A 397 7.43 -18.55 -4.40
CA ILE A 397 7.75 -18.75 -2.99
C ILE A 397 8.75 -19.91 -2.88
N GLU A 398 9.93 -19.64 -2.36
CA GLU A 398 10.99 -20.62 -2.11
C GLU A 398 11.53 -20.46 -0.68
N ASN A 399 11.60 -21.54 0.06
CA ASN A 399 12.09 -21.54 1.46
C ASN A 399 11.36 -20.54 2.38
N GLY A 400 10.07 -20.29 2.11
CA GLY A 400 9.22 -19.39 2.89
C GLY A 400 9.47 -17.90 2.65
N ALA A 401 9.98 -17.52 1.48
CA ALA A 401 10.21 -16.14 1.03
C ALA A 401 9.98 -15.98 -0.48
N TYR A 402 9.80 -14.76 -0.97
CA TYR A 402 9.76 -14.36 -2.39
C TYR A 402 10.27 -12.95 -2.57
#